data_840010764d3d45cd8eea2bda8514ca39
#
_entry.id   840010764d3d45cd8eea2bda8514ca39
#
_cell.length_a   1.000
_cell.length_b   1.000
_cell.length_c   1.000
_cell.angle_alpha   90.00
_cell.angle_beta   90.00
_cell.angle_gamma   90.00
#
_symmetry.space_group_name_H-M   'P 1'
#
loop_
_entity.id
_entity.type
_entity.pdbx_description
1 polymer ?
#
loop_
_entity_poly.entity_id
_entity_poly.type
_entity_poly.pdbx_seq_one_letter_code
_entity_poly.pdbx_strand_id
1 'polypeptide(L)'
;MYLYEGEWVGDGEDWQYRLTDGSFLKASWLKSNGHWYYLGKSSYMQRGLRKIGTNRYYFAESGAMMTGWIYEEETDQWYHANEDGALTTGWYQAGNAWYWFDSKCVMFSGGNRMVNGHKYYFFDNGQMAADQYVELNYYDANGLRDRTHDVRLMGKRRPSDSEKEQITKELAGVPREWIKRFAESGWELMYYTDKAYFSAPKTEQGIYFVNYDTDVHYKKIKFSKPQGLAMAFGEFAASELSDEETSRALTDFERYLAGSGLVQPLPSYFDDKSEMQFGSFFAACCDEDVRADIRKNSPELYKYVVKLGFWQEGQKPDEAEGIEMNSDPEFAGSGAGPAGDESLKAKSGPASEVP
;
A
#
# COMPACT_ATOMS: atom_id res chain seq x y z
N MET A 1 5.07 38.44 -7.69
CA MET A 1 6.16 37.69 -7.05
C MET A 1 7.23 38.68 -6.69
N TYR A 2 7.44 38.96 -5.40
CA TYR A 2 8.49 39.87 -4.98
C TYR A 2 9.82 39.09 -5.02
N LEU A 3 10.71 39.49 -5.94
CA LEU A 3 12.10 39.04 -5.92
C LEU A 3 12.82 39.95 -4.90
N TYR A 4 13.20 39.39 -3.77
CA TYR A 4 14.01 40.09 -2.80
C TYR A 4 15.48 40.02 -3.22
N GLU A 5 16.15 41.15 -3.28
CA GLU A 5 17.60 41.20 -3.48
C GLU A 5 18.30 41.33 -2.13
N GLY A 6 19.29 40.47 -1.91
CA GLY A 6 20.00 40.42 -0.63
C GLY A 6 20.89 39.17 -0.52
N GLU A 7 21.29 38.87 0.69
CA GLU A 7 22.18 37.74 0.99
C GLU A 7 21.77 37.02 2.27
N TRP A 8 22.09 35.72 2.33
CA TRP A 8 21.96 34.94 3.54
C TRP A 8 23.08 35.30 4.53
N VAL A 9 22.72 35.55 5.80
CA VAL A 9 23.60 35.89 6.89
C VAL A 9 23.27 35.00 8.10
N GLY A 10 24.29 34.39 8.65
CA GLY A 10 24.13 33.52 9.83
C GLY A 10 25.02 32.29 9.77
N ASP A 11 24.93 31.46 10.78
CA ASP A 11 25.60 30.17 10.88
C ASP A 11 24.72 29.16 11.64
N GLY A 12 25.03 27.90 11.49
CA GLY A 12 24.29 26.82 12.17
C GLY A 12 22.78 26.92 11.98
N GLU A 13 22.06 27.16 13.07
CA GLU A 13 20.60 27.23 13.06
C GLU A 13 20.05 28.64 12.86
N ASP A 14 20.89 29.70 12.97
CA ASP A 14 20.48 31.10 13.04
C ASP A 14 20.66 31.83 11.71
N TRP A 15 19.98 31.37 10.63
CA TRP A 15 20.02 31.98 9.35
C TRP A 15 18.94 33.07 9.18
N GLN A 16 19.36 34.22 8.66
CA GLN A 16 18.53 35.37 8.30
C GLN A 16 18.82 35.81 6.85
N TYR A 17 17.90 36.51 6.22
CA TYR A 17 18.12 37.09 4.89
C TYR A 17 18.18 38.60 5.00
N ARG A 18 19.36 39.17 4.70
CA ARG A 18 19.63 40.63 4.73
C ARG A 18 19.37 41.25 3.35
N LEU A 19 18.47 42.21 3.30
CA LEU A 19 18.14 42.95 2.09
C LEU A 19 19.24 43.96 1.75
N THR A 20 19.21 44.46 0.51
CA THR A 20 20.21 45.46 0.01
C THR A 20 20.19 46.79 0.76
N ASP A 21 19.09 47.15 1.43
CA ASP A 21 18.99 48.32 2.30
C ASP A 21 19.52 48.08 3.73
N GLY A 22 20.05 46.87 4.01
CA GLY A 22 20.59 46.46 5.30
C GLY A 22 19.56 45.92 6.29
N SER A 23 18.27 45.97 5.99
CA SER A 23 17.22 45.40 6.84
C SER A 23 17.14 43.88 6.67
N PHE A 24 16.50 43.19 7.63
CA PHE A 24 16.26 41.74 7.56
C PHE A 24 14.83 41.44 7.12
N LEU A 25 14.69 40.46 6.20
CA LEU A 25 13.40 39.97 5.76
C LEU A 25 12.62 39.34 6.92
N LYS A 26 11.33 39.66 7.06
CA LYS A 26 10.47 39.20 8.19
C LYS A 26 9.12 38.77 7.70
N ALA A 27 8.58 37.71 8.34
CA ALA A 27 7.25 37.19 8.11
C ALA A 27 6.92 37.02 6.61
N SER A 28 7.90 36.57 5.84
CA SER A 28 7.84 36.53 4.37
C SER A 28 8.42 35.26 3.79
N TRP A 29 7.86 34.88 2.66
CA TRP A 29 8.38 33.81 1.82
C TRP A 29 9.54 34.32 0.97
N LEU A 30 10.58 33.53 0.85
CA LEU A 30 11.75 33.77 0.02
C LEU A 30 11.98 32.56 -0.89
N LYS A 31 12.15 32.80 -2.19
CA LYS A 31 12.65 31.78 -3.10
C LYS A 31 14.15 32.04 -3.35
N SER A 32 14.97 31.05 -2.99
CA SER A 32 16.42 31.11 -3.15
C SER A 32 16.94 29.78 -3.66
N ASN A 33 17.79 29.78 -4.67
CA ASN A 33 18.39 28.57 -5.26
C ASN A 33 17.36 27.48 -5.60
N GLY A 34 16.19 27.88 -6.14
CA GLY A 34 15.15 26.90 -6.52
C GLY A 34 14.17 26.53 -5.40
N HIS A 35 14.54 26.68 -4.13
CA HIS A 35 13.74 26.30 -2.97
C HIS A 35 13.01 27.47 -2.33
N TRP A 36 11.91 27.14 -1.64
CA TRP A 36 11.16 28.09 -0.83
C TRP A 36 11.57 28.03 0.63
N TYR A 37 11.73 29.19 1.23
CA TYR A 37 12.05 29.39 2.64
C TYR A 37 11.04 30.35 3.25
N TYR A 38 10.87 30.27 4.56
CA TYR A 38 10.06 31.24 5.29
C TYR A 38 10.87 31.88 6.41
N LEU A 39 10.98 33.21 6.37
CA LEU A 39 11.58 34.00 7.45
C LEU A 39 10.47 34.37 8.43
N GLY A 40 10.62 33.98 9.70
CA GLY A 40 9.64 34.22 10.75
C GLY A 40 9.54 35.71 11.13
N LYS A 41 8.68 36.01 12.08
CA LYS A 41 8.53 37.38 12.61
C LYS A 41 9.81 37.93 13.23
N SER A 42 10.66 37.07 13.77
CA SER A 42 11.98 37.39 14.31
C SER A 42 13.10 37.46 13.25
N SER A 43 12.76 37.37 11.97
CA SER A 43 13.67 37.35 10.81
C SER A 43 14.45 36.06 10.63
N TYR A 44 14.34 35.10 11.51
CA TYR A 44 15.04 33.81 11.39
C TYR A 44 14.33 32.85 10.46
N MET A 45 15.11 32.12 9.69
CA MET A 45 14.67 31.05 8.82
C MET A 45 13.93 29.96 9.64
N GLN A 46 12.80 29.51 9.14
CA GLN A 46 11.99 28.49 9.81
C GLN A 46 12.39 27.09 9.41
N ARG A 47 12.30 26.13 10.36
CA ARG A 47 12.55 24.69 10.19
C ARG A 47 11.44 23.87 10.86
N GLY A 48 11.29 22.60 10.46
CA GLY A 48 10.29 21.69 10.99
C GLY A 48 8.86 22.17 10.71
N LEU A 49 7.91 21.65 11.48
CA LEU A 49 6.48 21.97 11.32
C LEU A 49 6.16 23.41 11.72
N ARG A 50 5.60 24.20 10.82
CA ARG A 50 5.22 25.61 11.07
C ARG A 50 3.82 25.93 10.55
N LYS A 51 3.07 26.73 11.32
CA LYS A 51 1.81 27.31 10.88
C LYS A 51 2.03 28.70 10.32
N ILE A 52 1.67 28.91 9.05
CA ILE A 52 1.80 30.19 8.36
C ILE A 52 0.43 30.52 7.75
N GLY A 53 -0.18 31.57 8.24
CA GLY A 53 -1.57 31.90 7.90
C GLY A 53 -2.53 30.81 8.37
N THR A 54 -3.32 30.27 7.46
CA THR A 54 -4.28 29.17 7.70
C THR A 54 -3.67 27.79 7.57
N ASN A 55 -2.58 27.66 6.79
CA ASN A 55 -1.95 26.39 6.44
C ASN A 55 -0.80 26.03 7.37
N ARG A 56 -0.41 24.77 7.34
CA ARG A 56 0.82 24.25 7.94
C ARG A 56 1.78 23.87 6.83
N TYR A 57 3.06 24.02 7.11
CA TYR A 57 4.16 23.70 6.20
C TYR A 57 5.22 22.94 6.99
N TYR A 58 5.99 22.12 6.31
CA TYR A 58 7.17 21.48 6.88
C TYR A 58 8.42 21.97 6.17
N PHE A 59 9.43 22.36 6.94
CA PHE A 59 10.71 22.82 6.45
C PHE A 59 11.79 21.85 6.92
N ALA A 60 12.65 21.45 5.99
CA ALA A 60 13.81 20.63 6.27
C ALA A 60 14.79 21.35 7.24
N GLU A 61 15.80 20.63 7.73
CA GLU A 61 16.86 21.22 8.57
C GLU A 61 17.63 22.33 7.83
N SER A 62 17.76 22.23 6.52
CA SER A 62 18.27 23.29 5.64
C SER A 62 17.37 24.54 5.58
N GLY A 63 16.16 24.49 6.11
CA GLY A 63 15.12 25.51 5.99
C GLY A 63 14.33 25.46 4.69
N ALA A 64 14.65 24.58 3.76
CA ALA A 64 13.89 24.41 2.53
C ALA A 64 12.49 23.85 2.81
N MET A 65 11.46 24.45 2.18
CA MET A 65 10.09 23.96 2.27
C MET A 65 9.98 22.59 1.58
N MET A 66 9.44 21.63 2.29
CA MET A 66 9.23 20.26 1.78
C MET A 66 7.88 20.14 1.07
N THR A 67 7.82 19.23 0.07
CA THR A 67 6.62 18.85 -0.68
C THR A 67 6.54 17.32 -0.78
N GLY A 68 5.37 16.77 -1.11
CA GLY A 68 5.20 15.32 -1.17
C GLY A 68 5.12 14.67 0.22
N TRP A 69 5.54 13.43 0.32
CA TRP A 69 5.53 12.68 1.57
C TRP A 69 6.69 13.08 2.47
N ILE A 70 6.42 13.25 3.76
CA ILE A 70 7.37 13.72 4.77
C ILE A 70 7.26 12.83 5.99
N TYR A 71 8.37 12.24 6.41
CA TYR A 71 8.47 11.47 7.63
C TYR A 71 9.28 12.23 8.67
N GLU A 72 8.72 12.37 9.87
CA GLU A 72 9.36 13.00 11.02
C GLU A 72 9.80 11.93 12.02
N GLU A 73 11.09 11.62 12.03
CA GLU A 73 11.67 10.53 12.83
C GLU A 73 11.44 10.71 14.34
N GLU A 74 11.56 11.96 14.85
CA GLU A 74 11.42 12.23 16.29
C GLU A 74 10.05 11.85 16.85
N THR A 75 9.01 11.97 16.04
CA THR A 75 7.61 11.74 16.45
C THR A 75 7.00 10.48 15.84
N ASP A 76 7.73 9.81 14.93
CA ASP A 76 7.23 8.68 14.12
C ASP A 76 5.93 9.06 13.40
N GLN A 77 5.91 10.24 12.76
CA GLN A 77 4.72 10.78 12.10
C GLN A 77 4.95 11.03 10.62
N TRP A 78 3.93 10.70 9.83
CA TRP A 78 3.89 10.98 8.41
C TRP A 78 2.99 12.18 8.11
N TYR A 79 3.45 13.00 7.17
CA TYR A 79 2.73 14.12 6.59
C TYR A 79 2.73 14.01 5.07
N HIS A 80 1.85 14.74 4.43
CA HIS A 80 1.90 14.96 2.99
C HIS A 80 1.69 16.44 2.71
N ALA A 81 2.54 17.03 1.87
CA ALA A 81 2.43 18.39 1.40
C ALA A 81 2.12 18.43 -0.10
N ASN A 82 1.23 19.32 -0.52
CA ASN A 82 0.98 19.57 -1.93
C ASN A 82 2.17 20.32 -2.59
N GLU A 83 2.06 20.60 -3.89
CA GLU A 83 3.11 21.32 -4.66
C GLU A 83 3.41 22.71 -4.12
N ASP A 84 2.45 23.37 -3.45
CA ASP A 84 2.63 24.64 -2.79
C ASP A 84 3.21 24.51 -1.36
N GLY A 85 3.55 23.31 -0.93
CA GLY A 85 4.09 22.97 0.39
C GLY A 85 3.04 22.97 1.51
N ALA A 86 1.77 23.25 1.22
CA ALA A 86 0.74 23.18 2.25
C ALA A 86 0.44 21.72 2.63
N LEU A 87 0.52 21.44 3.94
CA LEU A 87 0.25 20.08 4.46
C LEU A 87 -1.22 19.71 4.31
N THR A 88 -1.43 18.47 3.91
CA THR A 88 -2.75 17.85 3.67
C THR A 88 -3.50 17.63 4.99
N THR A 89 -4.82 17.80 4.95
CA THR A 89 -5.78 17.39 5.98
C THR A 89 -6.95 16.69 5.32
N GLY A 90 -7.57 15.74 6.03
CA GLY A 90 -8.68 14.95 5.48
C GLY A 90 -8.21 13.85 4.53
N TRP A 91 -9.03 13.54 3.55
CA TRP A 91 -8.76 12.48 2.59
C TRP A 91 -7.72 12.89 1.54
N TYR A 92 -6.83 11.99 1.22
CA TYR A 92 -5.83 12.13 0.16
C TYR A 92 -5.70 10.82 -0.62
N GLN A 93 -5.65 10.92 -1.94
CA GLN A 93 -5.46 9.79 -2.84
C GLN A 93 -4.08 9.87 -3.49
N ALA A 94 -3.27 8.83 -3.31
CA ALA A 94 -2.03 8.63 -4.04
C ALA A 94 -2.15 7.33 -4.86
N GLY A 95 -2.11 7.47 -6.18
CA GLY A 95 -2.37 6.34 -7.07
C GLY A 95 -3.75 5.71 -6.80
N ASN A 96 -3.76 4.43 -6.48
CA ASN A 96 -4.99 3.68 -6.15
C ASN A 96 -5.25 3.56 -4.64
N ALA A 97 -4.42 4.19 -3.81
CA ALA A 97 -4.52 4.12 -2.36
C ALA A 97 -5.09 5.41 -1.76
N TRP A 98 -5.95 5.26 -0.76
CA TRP A 98 -6.49 6.36 0.01
C TRP A 98 -5.85 6.44 1.38
N TYR A 99 -5.58 7.66 1.82
CA TYR A 99 -5.00 8.01 3.11
C TYR A 99 -5.87 9.06 3.80
N TRP A 100 -5.77 9.14 5.11
CA TRP A 100 -6.48 10.15 5.87
C TRP A 100 -5.55 10.87 6.85
N PHE A 101 -5.60 12.22 6.82
CA PHE A 101 -4.81 13.09 7.68
C PHE A 101 -5.70 13.83 8.66
N ASP A 102 -5.28 13.94 9.90
CA ASP A 102 -6.03 14.64 10.94
C ASP A 102 -5.93 16.17 10.80
N SER A 103 -6.58 16.91 11.71
CA SER A 103 -6.55 18.38 11.74
C SER A 103 -5.16 18.96 12.08
N LYS A 104 -4.23 18.12 12.53
CA LYS A 104 -2.82 18.49 12.73
C LYS A 104 -1.96 18.16 11.53
N CYS A 105 -2.56 17.64 10.46
CA CYS A 105 -1.93 17.14 9.22
C CYS A 105 -1.16 15.83 9.41
N VAL A 106 -1.37 15.09 10.51
CA VAL A 106 -0.72 13.80 10.75
C VAL A 106 -1.51 12.70 10.05
N MET A 107 -0.81 11.85 9.28
CA MET A 107 -1.40 10.66 8.67
C MET A 107 -1.89 9.69 9.75
N PHE A 108 -3.10 9.19 9.58
CA PHE A 108 -3.60 8.11 10.42
C PHE A 108 -3.17 6.76 9.86
N SER A 109 -2.62 5.90 10.71
CA SER A 109 -2.22 4.53 10.39
C SER A 109 -2.61 3.56 11.52
N GLY A 110 -2.63 2.27 11.21
CA GLY A 110 -2.81 1.20 12.19
C GLY A 110 -4.19 1.17 12.85
N GLY A 111 -5.18 0.54 12.19
CA GLY A 111 -6.45 0.23 12.81
C GLY A 111 -7.67 1.03 12.33
N ASN A 112 -8.69 1.08 13.16
CA ASN A 112 -9.98 1.65 12.82
C ASN A 112 -10.07 3.14 13.13
N ARG A 113 -10.64 3.92 12.20
CA ARG A 113 -10.92 5.35 12.39
C ARG A 113 -12.35 5.71 11.99
N MET A 114 -13.00 6.54 12.80
CA MET A 114 -14.27 7.18 12.43
C MET A 114 -13.99 8.46 11.66
N VAL A 115 -14.52 8.55 10.44
CA VAL A 115 -14.44 9.75 9.60
C VAL A 115 -15.84 10.05 9.08
N ASN A 116 -16.37 11.23 9.37
CA ASN A 116 -17.70 11.69 8.96
C ASN A 116 -18.84 10.68 9.26
N GLY A 117 -18.76 10.00 10.41
CA GLY A 117 -19.78 9.02 10.84
C GLY A 117 -19.60 7.61 10.28
N HIS A 118 -18.65 7.37 9.41
CA HIS A 118 -18.30 6.06 8.88
C HIS A 118 -17.03 5.52 9.49
N LYS A 119 -16.94 4.20 9.65
CA LYS A 119 -15.79 3.50 10.21
C LYS A 119 -14.95 2.90 9.08
N TYR A 120 -13.69 3.33 9.00
CA TYR A 120 -12.69 2.85 8.05
C TYR A 120 -11.60 2.09 8.79
N TYR A 121 -10.89 1.23 8.08
CA TYR A 121 -9.66 0.61 8.57
C TYR A 121 -8.47 1.10 7.73
N PHE A 122 -7.37 1.41 8.43
CA PHE A 122 -6.11 1.81 7.82
C PHE A 122 -5.01 0.84 8.25
N PHE A 123 -4.21 0.40 7.31
CA PHE A 123 -3.02 -0.41 7.59
C PHE A 123 -1.92 0.43 8.25
N ASP A 124 -0.84 -0.22 8.72
CA ASP A 124 0.28 0.47 9.38
C ASP A 124 1.01 1.44 8.44
N ASN A 125 0.98 1.19 7.14
CA ASN A 125 1.48 2.11 6.12
C ASN A 125 0.52 3.28 5.80
N GLY A 126 -0.58 3.42 6.50
CA GLY A 126 -1.58 4.47 6.34
C GLY A 126 -2.59 4.25 5.22
N GLN A 127 -2.47 3.21 4.40
CA GLN A 127 -3.43 2.93 3.33
C GLN A 127 -4.78 2.47 3.89
N MET A 128 -5.87 3.01 3.35
CA MET A 128 -7.22 2.56 3.67
C MET A 128 -7.49 1.18 3.06
N ALA A 129 -8.05 0.27 3.84
CA ALA A 129 -8.54 -1.01 3.32
C ALA A 129 -9.71 -0.78 2.36
N ALA A 130 -9.60 -1.28 1.13
CA ALA A 130 -10.63 -1.22 0.10
C ALA A 130 -10.59 -2.48 -0.75
N ASP A 131 -11.76 -3.05 -1.06
CA ASP A 131 -11.93 -4.36 -1.72
C ASP A 131 -11.04 -5.44 -1.07
N GLN A 132 -11.09 -5.54 0.28
CA GLN A 132 -10.16 -6.36 1.02
C GLN A 132 -10.76 -6.88 2.33
N TYR A 133 -10.27 -8.05 2.76
CA TYR A 133 -10.54 -8.58 4.09
C TYR A 133 -9.49 -8.09 5.09
N VAL A 134 -9.97 -7.58 6.21
CA VAL A 134 -9.15 -7.31 7.40
C VAL A 134 -9.71 -8.14 8.54
N GLU A 135 -8.92 -9.06 9.04
CA GLU A 135 -9.36 -10.08 9.99
C GLU A 135 -10.56 -10.89 9.41
N LEU A 136 -11.73 -10.69 9.98
CA LEU A 136 -12.98 -11.35 9.57
C LEU A 136 -13.92 -10.43 8.79
N ASN A 137 -13.51 -9.18 8.56
CA ASN A 137 -14.38 -8.14 8.01
C ASN A 137 -14.00 -7.86 6.56
N TYR A 138 -15.00 -7.76 5.69
CA TYR A 138 -14.81 -7.27 4.33
C TYR A 138 -15.06 -5.76 4.26
N TYR A 139 -14.16 -5.06 3.56
CA TYR A 139 -14.27 -3.63 3.25
C TYR A 139 -14.44 -3.47 1.73
N ASP A 140 -15.48 -2.76 1.32
CA ASP A 140 -15.81 -2.51 -0.08
C ASP A 140 -14.85 -1.52 -0.76
N ALA A 141 -15.07 -1.21 -2.03
CA ALA A 141 -14.25 -0.27 -2.80
C ALA A 141 -14.16 1.14 -2.18
N ASN A 142 -15.16 1.53 -1.39
CA ASN A 142 -15.20 2.81 -0.69
C ASN A 142 -14.55 2.74 0.70
N GLY A 143 -13.99 1.59 1.09
CA GLY A 143 -13.43 1.35 2.41
C GLY A 143 -14.47 1.19 3.51
N LEU A 144 -15.74 0.98 3.16
CA LEU A 144 -16.80 0.75 4.12
C LEU A 144 -16.97 -0.75 4.39
N ARG A 145 -17.15 -1.11 5.67
CA ARG A 145 -17.38 -2.51 6.00
C ARG A 145 -18.72 -2.98 5.45
N ASP A 146 -18.69 -3.98 4.60
CA ASP A 146 -19.86 -4.71 4.14
C ASP A 146 -20.00 -6.04 4.90
N ARG A 147 -20.96 -6.07 5.84
CA ARG A 147 -21.19 -7.22 6.71
C ARG A 147 -21.77 -8.43 5.98
N THR A 148 -22.31 -8.26 4.77
CA THR A 148 -22.88 -9.37 4.00
C THR A 148 -21.79 -10.30 3.46
N HIS A 149 -20.57 -9.75 3.29
CA HIS A 149 -19.39 -10.46 2.79
C HIS A 149 -18.34 -10.76 3.88
N ASP A 150 -18.63 -10.44 5.16
CA ASP A 150 -17.75 -10.83 6.27
C ASP A 150 -17.50 -12.34 6.28
N VAL A 151 -16.34 -12.77 6.80
CA VAL A 151 -16.02 -14.17 7.02
C VAL A 151 -17.04 -14.78 8.00
N ARG A 152 -17.76 -15.78 7.54
CA ARG A 152 -18.78 -16.49 8.34
C ARG A 152 -18.14 -17.49 9.26
N LEU A 153 -18.32 -17.30 10.56
CA LEU A 153 -17.83 -18.24 11.56
C LEU A 153 -18.74 -19.46 11.67
N MET A 154 -18.15 -20.67 11.52
CA MET A 154 -18.79 -21.96 11.60
C MET A 154 -18.14 -22.75 12.74
N GLY A 155 -18.77 -22.73 13.92
CA GLY A 155 -18.26 -23.36 15.12
C GLY A 155 -18.53 -22.54 16.38
N LYS A 156 -18.18 -23.10 17.54
CA LYS A 156 -18.42 -22.46 18.85
C LYS A 156 -17.21 -21.70 19.35
N ARG A 157 -16.01 -22.09 18.93
CA ARG A 157 -14.76 -21.41 19.30
C ARG A 157 -14.66 -20.06 18.57
N ARG A 158 -14.25 -19.04 19.27
CA ARG A 158 -13.89 -17.76 18.63
C ARG A 158 -12.44 -17.82 18.15
N PRO A 159 -12.13 -17.29 16.95
CA PRO A 159 -10.76 -17.15 16.50
C PRO A 159 -9.94 -16.29 17.47
N SER A 160 -8.69 -16.65 17.68
CA SER A 160 -7.72 -15.81 18.38
C SER A 160 -7.34 -14.60 17.53
N ASP A 161 -6.75 -13.59 18.14
CA ASP A 161 -6.29 -12.40 17.40
C ASP A 161 -5.19 -12.77 16.39
N SER A 162 -4.30 -13.70 16.75
CA SER A 162 -3.30 -14.25 15.83
C SER A 162 -3.90 -14.95 14.61
N GLU A 163 -5.01 -15.69 14.78
CA GLU A 163 -5.70 -16.32 13.64
C GLU A 163 -6.36 -15.27 12.73
N LYS A 164 -6.92 -14.22 13.30
CA LYS A 164 -7.51 -13.11 12.53
C LYS A 164 -6.44 -12.32 11.75
N GLU A 165 -5.33 -12.03 12.41
CA GLU A 165 -4.17 -11.38 11.78
C GLU A 165 -3.62 -12.26 10.63
N GLN A 166 -3.52 -13.56 10.84
CA GLN A 166 -3.09 -14.50 9.80
C GLN A 166 -4.05 -14.52 8.60
N ILE A 167 -5.37 -14.39 8.80
CA ILE A 167 -6.34 -14.25 7.70
C ILE A 167 -6.02 -12.99 6.88
N THR A 168 -5.80 -11.85 7.56
CA THR A 168 -5.41 -10.61 6.88
C THR A 168 -4.14 -10.81 6.05
N LYS A 169 -3.13 -11.45 6.63
CA LYS A 169 -1.84 -11.70 5.98
C LYS A 169 -1.97 -12.61 4.75
N GLU A 170 -2.69 -13.71 4.86
CA GLU A 170 -2.92 -14.66 3.75
C GLU A 170 -3.67 -14.01 2.57
N LEU A 171 -4.59 -13.10 2.87
CA LEU A 171 -5.39 -12.43 1.85
C LEU A 171 -4.77 -11.11 1.35
N ALA A 172 -3.76 -10.57 2.02
CA ALA A 172 -3.09 -9.33 1.60
C ALA A 172 -2.43 -9.45 0.22
N GLY A 173 -1.90 -10.65 -0.11
CA GLY A 173 -1.30 -10.93 -1.41
C GLY A 173 -2.32 -11.21 -2.52
N VAL A 174 -3.57 -11.49 -2.18
CA VAL A 174 -4.63 -11.73 -3.19
C VAL A 174 -4.99 -10.40 -3.85
N PRO A 175 -4.95 -10.30 -5.19
CA PRO A 175 -5.28 -9.07 -5.89
C PRO A 175 -6.70 -8.57 -5.57
N ARG A 176 -6.83 -7.28 -5.28
CA ARG A 176 -8.12 -6.65 -4.90
C ARG A 176 -9.25 -6.94 -5.89
N GLU A 177 -8.94 -6.95 -7.18
CA GLU A 177 -9.91 -7.26 -8.23
C GLU A 177 -10.50 -8.67 -8.04
N TRP A 178 -9.72 -9.66 -7.61
CA TRP A 178 -10.18 -11.01 -7.35
C TRP A 178 -10.96 -11.12 -6.06
N ILE A 179 -10.59 -10.38 -5.01
CA ILE A 179 -11.39 -10.29 -3.78
C ILE A 179 -12.74 -9.62 -4.07
N LYS A 180 -12.74 -8.53 -4.86
CA LYS A 180 -13.94 -7.86 -5.31
C LYS A 180 -14.86 -8.80 -6.11
N ARG A 181 -14.30 -9.50 -7.12
CA ARG A 181 -15.07 -10.48 -7.92
C ARG A 181 -15.65 -11.58 -7.05
N PHE A 182 -14.90 -12.08 -6.07
CA PHE A 182 -15.37 -13.07 -5.12
C PHE A 182 -16.62 -12.58 -4.38
N ALA A 183 -16.60 -11.39 -3.83
CA ALA A 183 -17.73 -10.80 -3.14
C ALA A 183 -18.93 -10.55 -4.09
N GLU A 184 -18.70 -9.89 -5.23
CA GLU A 184 -19.74 -9.54 -6.20
C GLU A 184 -20.39 -10.78 -6.86
N SER A 185 -19.64 -11.87 -7.02
CA SER A 185 -20.17 -13.14 -7.57
C SER A 185 -21.00 -13.95 -6.57
N GLY A 186 -21.15 -13.45 -5.33
CA GLY A 186 -21.94 -14.09 -4.29
C GLY A 186 -21.28 -15.30 -3.66
N TRP A 187 -19.96 -15.37 -3.67
CA TRP A 187 -19.22 -16.37 -2.91
C TRP A 187 -19.17 -16.02 -1.43
N GLU A 188 -19.08 -17.04 -0.57
CA GLU A 188 -18.97 -16.90 0.88
C GLU A 188 -17.65 -17.49 1.38
N LEU A 189 -16.99 -16.77 2.29
CA LEU A 189 -15.80 -17.23 3.00
C LEU A 189 -16.22 -17.73 4.39
N MET A 190 -15.99 -19.02 4.69
CA MET A 190 -16.50 -19.70 5.88
C MET A 190 -15.37 -20.31 6.72
N TYR A 191 -15.20 -19.81 7.94
CA TYR A 191 -14.18 -20.28 8.88
C TYR A 191 -14.77 -21.29 9.88
N TYR A 192 -14.33 -22.56 9.77
CA TYR A 192 -14.71 -23.67 10.64
C TYR A 192 -13.76 -23.77 11.83
N THR A 193 -14.07 -23.04 12.89
CA THR A 193 -13.19 -22.86 14.05
C THR A 193 -12.98 -24.14 14.89
N ASP A 194 -13.92 -25.10 14.83
CA ASP A 194 -13.88 -26.36 15.59
C ASP A 194 -13.42 -27.55 14.72
N LYS A 195 -13.00 -27.30 13.49
CA LYS A 195 -12.52 -28.32 12.55
C LYS A 195 -10.99 -28.24 12.43
N ALA A 196 -10.34 -29.39 12.40
CA ALA A 196 -8.88 -29.41 12.29
C ALA A 196 -8.40 -29.29 10.82
N TYR A 197 -9.12 -29.94 9.90
CA TYR A 197 -8.78 -30.01 8.47
C TYR A 197 -9.99 -30.48 7.65
N PHE A 198 -9.88 -30.36 6.33
CA PHE A 198 -10.77 -30.94 5.34
C PHE A 198 -10.08 -32.12 4.66
N SER A 199 -10.86 -33.08 4.16
CA SER A 199 -10.33 -34.19 3.35
C SER A 199 -10.19 -33.67 1.91
N ALA A 200 -8.99 -33.71 1.37
CA ALA A 200 -8.78 -33.57 -0.06
C ALA A 200 -9.39 -34.75 -0.83
N PRO A 201 -9.66 -34.58 -2.13
CA PRO A 201 -10.05 -35.71 -2.97
C PRO A 201 -9.06 -36.88 -2.82
N LYS A 202 -9.56 -38.10 -2.79
CA LYS A 202 -8.74 -39.30 -2.69
C LYS A 202 -7.94 -39.46 -3.97
N THR A 203 -6.62 -39.44 -3.88
CA THR A 203 -5.71 -39.76 -4.99
C THR A 203 -5.29 -41.23 -4.94
N GLU A 204 -4.64 -41.73 -5.98
CA GLU A 204 -4.02 -43.07 -6.00
C GLU A 204 -2.98 -43.25 -4.87
N GLN A 205 -2.39 -42.17 -4.41
CA GLN A 205 -1.35 -42.11 -3.37
C GLN A 205 -1.92 -42.05 -1.94
N GLY A 206 -3.23 -41.80 -1.76
CA GLY A 206 -3.85 -41.75 -0.45
C GLY A 206 -4.88 -40.65 -0.23
N ILE A 207 -5.22 -40.42 1.04
CA ILE A 207 -6.09 -39.34 1.48
C ILE A 207 -5.19 -38.21 2.06
N TYR A 208 -5.28 -37.03 1.48
CA TYR A 208 -4.58 -35.87 2.00
C TYR A 208 -5.54 -35.01 2.83
N PHE A 209 -4.97 -34.30 3.80
CA PHE A 209 -5.69 -33.37 4.65
C PHE A 209 -5.25 -31.95 4.31
N VAL A 210 -6.21 -31.11 3.97
CA VAL A 210 -5.98 -29.71 3.63
C VAL A 210 -6.72 -28.78 4.60
N ASN A 211 -6.28 -27.55 4.68
CA ASN A 211 -6.87 -26.59 5.58
C ASN A 211 -8.15 -25.94 5.02
N TYR A 212 -8.46 -26.16 3.76
CA TYR A 212 -9.59 -25.53 3.07
C TYR A 212 -10.31 -26.51 2.13
N ASP A 213 -11.48 -26.09 1.65
CA ASP A 213 -12.31 -26.78 0.68
C ASP A 213 -13.03 -25.72 -0.16
N THR A 214 -12.77 -25.71 -1.46
CA THR A 214 -13.41 -24.78 -2.41
C THR A 214 -14.59 -25.47 -3.08
N ASP A 215 -15.78 -25.06 -2.70
CA ASP A 215 -17.04 -25.59 -3.21
C ASP A 215 -17.60 -24.68 -4.30
N VAL A 216 -17.22 -24.94 -5.54
CA VAL A 216 -17.63 -24.14 -6.71
C VAL A 216 -19.14 -24.18 -6.91
N HIS A 217 -19.79 -25.34 -6.68
CA HIS A 217 -21.23 -25.49 -6.88
C HIS A 217 -22.04 -24.60 -5.94
N TYR A 218 -21.65 -24.52 -4.66
CA TYR A 218 -22.32 -23.72 -3.64
C TYR A 218 -21.67 -22.35 -3.44
N LYS A 219 -20.63 -22.01 -4.23
CA LYS A 219 -19.87 -20.75 -4.15
C LYS A 219 -19.35 -20.48 -2.74
N LYS A 220 -18.57 -21.41 -2.19
CA LYS A 220 -18.04 -21.32 -0.83
C LYS A 220 -16.58 -21.71 -0.77
N ILE A 221 -15.78 -20.88 -0.14
CA ILE A 221 -14.48 -21.28 0.38
C ILE A 221 -14.67 -21.58 1.86
N LYS A 222 -14.45 -22.82 2.26
CA LYS A 222 -14.49 -23.31 3.64
C LYS A 222 -13.07 -23.53 4.10
N PHE A 223 -12.68 -23.03 5.26
CA PHE A 223 -11.34 -23.24 5.80
C PHE A 223 -11.36 -23.50 7.30
N SER A 224 -10.37 -24.25 7.80
CA SER A 224 -10.18 -24.61 9.20
C SER A 224 -8.96 -23.92 9.84
N LYS A 225 -8.03 -23.47 9.02
CA LYS A 225 -6.88 -22.65 9.37
C LYS A 225 -6.65 -21.62 8.26
N PRO A 226 -6.11 -20.43 8.58
CA PRO A 226 -5.87 -19.39 7.58
C PRO A 226 -4.92 -19.79 6.45
N GLN A 227 -3.94 -20.64 6.74
CA GLN A 227 -2.92 -21.09 5.78
C GLN A 227 -3.56 -21.79 4.58
N GLY A 228 -3.22 -21.32 3.38
CA GLY A 228 -3.74 -21.85 2.12
C GLY A 228 -4.94 -21.09 1.57
N LEU A 229 -5.37 -19.99 2.19
CA LEU A 229 -6.45 -19.16 1.66
C LEU A 229 -6.13 -18.59 0.27
N ALA A 230 -4.90 -18.19 0.00
CA ALA A 230 -4.50 -17.74 -1.34
C ALA A 230 -4.69 -18.85 -2.39
N MET A 231 -4.40 -20.13 -2.03
CA MET A 231 -4.66 -21.27 -2.92
C MET A 231 -6.16 -21.48 -3.17
N ALA A 232 -6.97 -21.39 -2.13
CA ALA A 232 -8.43 -21.49 -2.24
C ALA A 232 -9.02 -20.38 -3.14
N PHE A 233 -8.50 -19.17 -3.05
CA PHE A 233 -8.85 -18.08 -3.97
C PHE A 233 -8.39 -18.35 -5.41
N GLY A 234 -7.28 -19.05 -5.59
CA GLY A 234 -6.84 -19.51 -6.91
C GLY A 234 -7.78 -20.54 -7.54
N GLU A 235 -8.33 -21.48 -6.74
CA GLU A 235 -9.37 -22.42 -7.21
C GLU A 235 -10.66 -21.70 -7.57
N PHE A 236 -11.05 -20.68 -6.79
CA PHE A 236 -12.13 -19.77 -7.18
C PHE A 236 -11.81 -19.08 -8.52
N ALA A 237 -10.62 -18.53 -8.68
CA ALA A 237 -10.21 -17.85 -9.91
C ALA A 237 -10.25 -18.80 -11.12
N ALA A 238 -9.82 -20.06 -10.95
CA ALA A 238 -9.92 -21.08 -11.97
C ALA A 238 -11.37 -21.32 -12.42
N SER A 239 -12.33 -21.28 -11.50
CA SER A 239 -13.74 -21.46 -11.82
C SER A 239 -14.38 -20.29 -12.60
N GLU A 240 -13.75 -19.12 -12.55
CA GLU A 240 -14.22 -17.90 -13.26
C GLU A 240 -13.48 -17.69 -14.60
N LEU A 241 -12.42 -18.44 -14.88
CA LEU A 241 -11.64 -18.40 -16.12
C LEU A 241 -12.05 -19.53 -17.07
N SER A 242 -11.74 -19.36 -18.34
CA SER A 242 -11.92 -20.43 -19.34
C SER A 242 -10.85 -21.52 -19.19
N ASP A 243 -11.15 -22.73 -19.66
CA ASP A 243 -10.21 -23.84 -19.71
C ASP A 243 -8.93 -23.49 -20.50
N GLU A 244 -9.04 -22.66 -21.55
CA GLU A 244 -7.91 -22.17 -22.32
C GLU A 244 -6.99 -21.27 -21.48
N GLU A 245 -7.59 -20.35 -20.72
CA GLU A 245 -6.83 -19.42 -19.88
C GLU A 245 -6.11 -20.13 -18.74
N THR A 246 -6.78 -21.05 -18.07
CA THR A 246 -6.19 -21.86 -16.97
C THR A 246 -5.08 -22.77 -17.48
N SER A 247 -5.32 -23.50 -18.59
CA SER A 247 -4.33 -24.42 -19.18
C SER A 247 -3.10 -23.66 -19.68
N ARG A 248 -3.27 -22.50 -20.29
CA ARG A 248 -2.15 -21.67 -20.74
C ARG A 248 -1.31 -21.17 -19.56
N ALA A 249 -1.98 -20.65 -18.52
CA ALA A 249 -1.29 -20.15 -17.32
C ALA A 249 -0.43 -21.25 -16.68
N LEU A 250 -0.98 -22.44 -16.51
CA LEU A 250 -0.25 -23.57 -15.95
C LEU A 250 0.92 -24.03 -16.81
N THR A 251 0.73 -24.10 -18.14
CA THR A 251 1.81 -24.48 -19.07
C THR A 251 2.96 -23.48 -19.05
N ASP A 252 2.65 -22.18 -19.00
CA ASP A 252 3.67 -21.13 -18.96
C ASP A 252 4.37 -21.10 -17.59
N PHE A 253 3.66 -21.41 -16.50
CA PHE A 253 4.24 -21.53 -15.16
C PHE A 253 5.14 -22.78 -15.01
N GLU A 254 4.72 -23.94 -15.51
CA GLU A 254 5.56 -25.14 -15.55
C GLU A 254 6.88 -24.89 -16.31
N ARG A 255 6.80 -24.18 -17.43
CA ARG A 255 8.01 -23.80 -18.22
C ARG A 255 8.91 -22.86 -17.42
N TYR A 256 8.34 -21.90 -16.71
CA TYR A 256 9.06 -21.01 -15.80
C TYR A 256 9.78 -21.81 -14.70
N LEU A 257 9.08 -22.70 -14.01
CA LEU A 257 9.64 -23.53 -12.94
C LEU A 257 10.81 -24.41 -13.44
N ALA A 258 10.66 -25.00 -14.63
CA ALA A 258 11.72 -25.83 -15.23
C ALA A 258 13.00 -25.02 -15.55
N GLY A 259 12.88 -23.71 -15.81
CA GLY A 259 13.99 -22.82 -16.13
C GLY A 259 14.59 -22.06 -14.94
N SER A 260 13.85 -21.90 -13.85
CA SER A 260 14.23 -21.02 -12.74
C SER A 260 15.21 -21.64 -11.75
N GLY A 261 15.36 -22.97 -11.73
CA GLY A 261 16.15 -23.67 -10.69
C GLY A 261 15.55 -23.55 -9.29
N LEU A 262 14.36 -22.97 -9.13
CA LEU A 262 13.63 -22.95 -7.88
C LEU A 262 13.23 -24.40 -7.55
N VAL A 263 13.73 -24.87 -6.42
CA VAL A 263 13.25 -26.13 -5.81
C VAL A 263 11.79 -25.86 -5.48
N GLN A 264 10.88 -26.56 -6.14
CA GLN A 264 9.44 -26.38 -6.06
C GLN A 264 8.96 -26.05 -4.65
N PRO A 265 8.35 -24.90 -4.39
CA PRO A 265 7.57 -24.70 -3.19
C PRO A 265 6.22 -25.45 -3.26
N LEU A 266 5.90 -26.08 -4.40
CA LEU A 266 4.68 -26.83 -4.58
C LEU A 266 4.82 -28.19 -3.90
N PRO A 267 3.93 -28.52 -2.96
CA PRO A 267 3.90 -29.85 -2.37
C PRO A 267 3.81 -30.91 -3.48
N SER A 268 4.67 -31.93 -3.43
CA SER A 268 4.82 -32.99 -4.43
C SER A 268 3.60 -33.91 -4.64
N TYR A 269 2.47 -33.60 -3.99
CA TYR A 269 1.22 -34.34 -4.11
C TYR A 269 0.21 -33.78 -5.13
N PHE A 270 0.61 -32.76 -5.90
CA PHE A 270 -0.21 -32.19 -6.97
C PHE A 270 0.09 -32.78 -8.34
N ASP A 271 0.08 -34.12 -8.44
CA ASP A 271 0.34 -34.81 -9.70
C ASP A 271 -0.85 -34.83 -10.67
N ASP A 272 -2.04 -34.37 -10.25
CA ASP A 272 -3.22 -34.33 -11.11
C ASP A 272 -3.53 -32.90 -11.54
N LYS A 273 -3.68 -32.67 -12.84
CA LYS A 273 -3.92 -31.40 -13.52
C LYS A 273 -5.30 -30.83 -13.17
N SER A 274 -5.49 -30.45 -11.94
CA SER A 274 -6.77 -30.04 -11.39
C SER A 274 -6.73 -28.54 -10.99
N GLU A 275 -7.88 -28.05 -10.59
CA GLU A 275 -8.09 -26.74 -9.96
C GLU A 275 -7.07 -26.45 -8.84
N MET A 276 -6.60 -27.50 -8.13
CA MET A 276 -5.57 -27.40 -7.07
C MET A 276 -4.20 -26.95 -7.61
N GLN A 277 -3.80 -27.32 -8.84
CA GLN A 277 -2.56 -26.81 -9.45
C GLN A 277 -2.69 -25.33 -9.75
N PHE A 278 -3.85 -24.90 -10.21
CA PHE A 278 -4.11 -23.49 -10.46
C PHE A 278 -4.13 -22.69 -9.15
N GLY A 279 -4.69 -23.24 -8.08
CA GLY A 279 -4.62 -22.66 -6.74
C GLY A 279 -3.18 -22.40 -6.30
N SER A 280 -2.30 -23.38 -6.51
CA SER A 280 -0.88 -23.27 -6.18
C SER A 280 -0.16 -22.23 -7.05
N PHE A 281 -0.45 -22.19 -8.35
CA PHE A 281 0.05 -21.16 -9.25
C PHE A 281 -0.40 -19.76 -8.83
N PHE A 282 -1.69 -19.59 -8.54
CA PHE A 282 -2.24 -18.33 -8.08
C PHE A 282 -1.58 -17.87 -6.77
N ALA A 283 -1.46 -18.76 -5.78
CA ALA A 283 -0.80 -18.46 -4.51
C ALA A 283 0.67 -18.05 -4.70
N ALA A 284 1.38 -18.70 -5.63
CA ALA A 284 2.74 -18.30 -6.01
C ALA A 284 2.76 -16.88 -6.62
N CYS A 285 1.75 -16.52 -7.42
CA CYS A 285 1.60 -15.15 -7.93
C CYS A 285 1.25 -14.13 -6.84
N CYS A 286 0.71 -14.55 -5.71
CA CYS A 286 0.46 -13.69 -4.55
C CYS A 286 1.74 -13.39 -3.74
N ASP A 287 2.80 -14.16 -3.92
CA ASP A 287 4.10 -13.95 -3.27
C ASP A 287 4.93 -12.91 -4.02
N GLU A 288 5.47 -11.92 -3.29
CA GLU A 288 6.19 -10.79 -3.90
C GLU A 288 7.51 -11.22 -4.53
N ASP A 289 8.27 -12.07 -3.86
CA ASP A 289 9.57 -12.55 -4.33
C ASP A 289 9.40 -13.39 -5.60
N VAL A 290 8.39 -14.26 -5.63
CA VAL A 290 8.03 -15.05 -6.81
C VAL A 290 7.59 -14.16 -7.96
N ARG A 291 6.79 -13.13 -7.70
CA ARG A 291 6.40 -12.15 -8.73
C ARG A 291 7.59 -11.43 -9.33
N ALA A 292 8.50 -10.95 -8.49
CA ALA A 292 9.72 -10.26 -8.94
C ALA A 292 10.58 -11.17 -9.80
N ASP A 293 10.70 -12.44 -9.43
CA ASP A 293 11.45 -13.44 -10.20
C ASP A 293 10.77 -13.76 -11.53
N ILE A 294 9.45 -13.97 -11.56
CA ILE A 294 8.66 -14.16 -12.80
C ILE A 294 8.85 -12.96 -13.74
N ARG A 295 8.76 -11.74 -13.23
CA ARG A 295 8.96 -10.51 -14.02
C ARG A 295 10.32 -10.49 -14.70
N LYS A 296 11.36 -10.89 -13.98
CA LYS A 296 12.74 -10.91 -14.45
C LYS A 296 13.03 -12.05 -15.43
N ASN A 297 12.58 -13.26 -15.12
CA ASN A 297 13.01 -14.49 -15.76
C ASN A 297 11.99 -15.08 -16.75
N SER A 298 10.73 -14.63 -16.71
CA SER A 298 9.66 -15.08 -17.61
C SER A 298 8.71 -13.93 -18.01
N PRO A 299 9.18 -12.96 -18.84
CA PRO A 299 8.38 -11.78 -19.20
C PRO A 299 7.04 -12.10 -19.88
N GLU A 300 6.93 -13.21 -20.59
CA GLU A 300 5.67 -13.62 -21.25
C GLU A 300 4.66 -14.14 -20.23
N LEU A 301 5.09 -14.95 -19.27
CA LEU A 301 4.25 -15.35 -18.13
C LEU A 301 3.83 -14.12 -17.33
N TYR A 302 4.77 -13.20 -17.06
CA TYR A 302 4.47 -11.95 -16.36
C TYR A 302 3.36 -11.16 -17.04
N LYS A 303 3.46 -10.90 -18.35
CA LYS A 303 2.41 -10.20 -19.12
C LYS A 303 1.07 -10.92 -19.04
N TYR A 304 1.10 -12.25 -19.04
CA TYR A 304 -0.12 -13.04 -18.99
C TYR A 304 -0.78 -12.99 -17.61
N VAL A 305 0.01 -13.08 -16.54
CA VAL A 305 -0.45 -12.92 -15.15
C VAL A 305 -1.10 -11.54 -14.94
N VAL A 306 -0.47 -10.48 -15.47
CA VAL A 306 -1.05 -9.11 -15.45
C VAL A 306 -2.37 -9.05 -16.21
N LYS A 307 -2.46 -9.68 -17.39
CA LYS A 307 -3.70 -9.75 -18.18
C LYS A 307 -4.82 -10.46 -17.42
N LEU A 308 -4.52 -11.50 -16.66
CA LEU A 308 -5.50 -12.23 -15.83
C LEU A 308 -5.90 -11.45 -14.56
N GLY A 309 -5.28 -10.31 -14.28
CA GLY A 309 -5.54 -9.53 -13.09
C GLY A 309 -4.98 -10.14 -11.80
N PHE A 310 -4.01 -11.06 -11.90
CA PHE A 310 -3.34 -11.66 -10.74
C PHE A 310 -2.24 -10.77 -10.18
N TRP A 311 -1.96 -9.69 -10.87
CA TRP A 311 -1.02 -8.68 -10.45
C TRP A 311 -1.44 -7.32 -10.99
N GLN A 312 -1.45 -6.33 -10.12
CA GLN A 312 -1.54 -4.93 -10.51
C GLN A 312 -0.22 -4.26 -10.12
N GLU A 313 0.45 -3.60 -11.06
CA GLU A 313 1.60 -2.77 -10.71
C GLU A 313 1.15 -1.71 -9.71
N GLY A 314 1.85 -1.61 -8.57
CA GLY A 314 1.52 -0.66 -7.51
C GLY A 314 0.71 -1.22 -6.34
N GLN A 315 0.31 -2.48 -6.33
CA GLN A 315 -0.26 -3.11 -5.13
C GLN A 315 0.85 -3.67 -4.23
N LYS A 316 1.55 -2.79 -3.54
CA LYS A 316 2.34 -3.17 -2.37
C LYS A 316 1.52 -2.84 -1.12
N PRO A 317 1.16 -3.82 -0.27
CA PRO A 317 0.51 -3.54 1.00
C PRO A 317 1.41 -2.72 1.94
N ASP A 318 2.71 -2.87 1.80
CA ASP A 318 3.71 -2.40 2.77
C ASP A 318 4.60 -1.24 2.28
N GLU A 319 4.56 -0.91 0.98
CA GLU A 319 5.25 0.26 0.46
C GLU A 319 4.25 1.14 -0.27
N ALA A 320 3.99 2.33 0.24
CA ALA A 320 3.34 3.37 -0.53
C ALA A 320 4.26 3.70 -1.71
N GLU A 321 3.94 3.21 -2.91
CA GLU A 321 4.63 3.65 -4.11
C GLU A 321 4.52 5.17 -4.19
N GLY A 322 5.66 5.85 -4.22
CA GLY A 322 5.73 7.31 -4.26
C GLY A 322 6.01 7.99 -2.92
N ILE A 323 6.34 7.24 -1.85
CA ILE A 323 7.00 7.85 -0.71
C ILE A 323 8.48 8.05 -1.08
N GLU A 324 8.74 9.05 -1.90
CA GLU A 324 10.07 9.64 -1.96
C GLU A 324 10.25 10.41 -0.65
N MET A 325 11.08 9.87 0.25
CA MET A 325 11.57 10.67 1.35
C MET A 325 12.36 11.83 0.73
N ASN A 326 11.85 13.05 0.88
CA ASN A 326 12.61 14.22 0.53
C ASN A 326 13.85 14.23 1.44
N SER A 327 14.99 13.77 0.91
CA SER A 327 16.26 13.92 1.59
C SER A 327 16.54 15.41 1.72
N ASP A 328 17.00 15.83 2.90
CA ASP A 328 17.48 17.19 3.11
C ASP A 328 18.52 17.55 2.03
N PRO A 329 18.35 18.68 1.32
CA PRO A 329 19.40 19.18 0.49
C PRO A 329 20.61 19.47 1.39
N GLU A 330 21.75 18.84 1.10
CA GLU A 330 22.99 19.07 1.86
C GLU A 330 23.29 20.56 1.98
N PHE A 331 23.48 21.00 3.22
CA PHE A 331 23.94 22.36 3.51
C PHE A 331 25.41 22.44 3.12
N ALA A 332 25.73 22.98 1.96
CA ALA A 332 27.11 23.23 1.56
C ALA A 332 27.72 24.31 2.46
N GLY A 333 28.44 23.85 3.49
CA GLY A 333 29.14 24.75 4.40
C GLY A 333 30.26 25.45 3.70
N SER A 334 30.02 26.74 3.36
CA SER A 334 31.00 27.85 3.25
C SER A 334 30.29 29.08 2.72
N GLY A 335 29.82 29.98 3.56
CA GLY A 335 29.60 31.39 3.26
C GLY A 335 28.53 31.85 2.24
N ALA A 336 27.92 30.91 1.54
CA ALA A 336 26.87 31.20 0.56
C ALA A 336 25.62 30.42 0.96
N GLY A 337 24.67 30.98 1.65
CA GLY A 337 23.38 30.40 2.08
C GLY A 337 22.98 28.98 1.62
N PRO A 338 21.85 28.42 2.02
CA PRO A 338 21.48 27.03 1.70
C PRO A 338 21.48 26.78 0.18
N ALA A 339 22.28 25.80 -0.26
CA ALA A 339 22.41 25.43 -1.68
C ALA A 339 21.23 24.57 -2.13
N GLY A 340 20.68 24.83 -3.31
CA GLY A 340 19.59 24.04 -3.89
C GLY A 340 20.09 22.96 -4.84
N ASP A 341 19.38 21.85 -4.90
CA ASP A 341 19.56 20.79 -5.90
C ASP A 341 18.56 20.94 -7.06
N GLU A 342 19.02 20.78 -8.29
CA GLU A 342 18.24 21.00 -9.53
C GLU A 342 17.35 19.82 -9.95
N SER A 343 17.25 18.71 -9.20
CA SER A 343 16.70 17.45 -9.69
C SER A 343 15.19 17.19 -9.48
N LEU A 344 14.44 18.08 -8.87
CA LEU A 344 13.01 17.86 -8.56
C LEU A 344 12.05 18.51 -9.57
N LYS A 345 11.68 17.77 -10.62
CA LYS A 345 10.49 18.08 -11.45
C LYS A 345 9.32 17.23 -11.04
N ALA A 346 8.34 17.84 -10.38
CA ALA A 346 7.05 17.24 -10.07
C ALA A 346 6.18 17.03 -11.33
N LYS A 347 5.47 15.90 -11.41
CA LYS A 347 4.36 15.71 -12.37
C LYS A 347 3.05 16.00 -11.67
N SER A 348 2.28 16.92 -12.24
CA SER A 348 0.96 17.32 -11.79
C SER A 348 -0.11 16.31 -12.19
N GLY A 349 -0.98 15.90 -11.26
CA GLY A 349 -2.23 15.23 -11.51
C GLY A 349 -3.42 16.07 -11.02
N PRO A 350 -4.61 16.00 -11.65
CA PRO A 350 -5.72 16.89 -11.37
C PRO A 350 -6.45 16.51 -10.08
N ALA A 351 -6.88 17.54 -9.35
CA ALA A 351 -7.79 17.41 -8.21
C ALA A 351 -9.17 16.89 -8.68
N SER A 352 -9.67 15.82 -8.10
CA SER A 352 -11.05 15.37 -8.25
C SER A 352 -11.76 15.39 -6.91
N GLU A 353 -12.96 15.96 -6.91
CA GLU A 353 -13.87 16.03 -5.78
C GLU A 353 -14.26 14.61 -5.30
N VAL A 354 -14.34 14.47 -4.00
CA VAL A 354 -14.75 13.25 -3.30
C VAL A 354 -16.28 13.19 -3.28
N PRO A 355 -16.91 12.03 -3.55
CA PRO A 355 -18.36 11.85 -3.35
C PRO A 355 -18.79 11.88 -1.88
#